data_06f0cc8654cf8de942d2737656ed4957
#
_entry.id   06f0cc8654cf8de942d2737656ed4957
#
_cell.length_a   1.000
_cell.length_b   1.000
_cell.length_c   1.000
_cell.angle_alpha   90.00
_cell.angle_beta   90.00
_cell.angle_gamma   90.00
#
_symmetry.space_group_name_H-M   'P 1'
#
loop_
_entity.id
_entity.type
_entity.pdbx_description
1 polymer ?
#
loop_
_entity_poly.entity_id
_entity_poly.type
_entity_poly.pdbx_seq_one_letter_code
_entity_poly.pdbx_strand_id
1 'polypeptide(L)'
;MFVLYQNSNTKQTLNFNMKRLFISVLMLIVAVATASAADYNIKKYGAVSDTTKYSTKALQRAIDACSKAGGGRVVVPAGNYKIGSIVLKSNVHLHLEHGATLYGSTRIEDYTPYATDYKSLRTQGTTVQLIYADKVENVVIDGYGTIDGRGRYFITNRGKDEGITRPHLLRFVQSKNLVIRDITIRNSPCWMQHYLACDHVRIEGVTIFNRNHFNNDGLDLDGCHDVIVSNCFVDSDDDGIVLKSTSPRLCENITISNCVVSSHCNAVKMGTETTGGFRNININNIVVMPSPDQREKFCGQWIGISAIALEIVDGGVMENINVSNFTVEGTQAPIYIRLANRARPYLKGLEKPGVGRINDVRLSNITVYNAGSIGSSITGIPGHCVRDIELSNITIHQKGGVTAEMMPKIYEKSADERITKYPEGTSWGNLPAKGFFVRHARNIKFSNIVIKTELPDIRPDFLKIDVE
;
A
#
# COMPACT_ATOMS: atom_id res chain seq x y z
N MET A 1 -57.55 19.88 -70.82
CA MET A 1 -56.26 20.61 -70.79
C MET A 1 -56.05 21.10 -69.37
N PHE A 2 -55.38 20.27 -68.49
CA PHE A 2 -55.09 20.64 -67.09
C PHE A 2 -53.64 21.03 -67.02
N VAL A 3 -53.40 22.27 -66.69
CA VAL A 3 -52.04 22.81 -66.47
C VAL A 3 -51.64 22.54 -65.00
N LEU A 4 -50.59 21.74 -64.79
CA LEU A 4 -49.99 21.51 -63.49
C LEU A 4 -49.09 22.69 -63.13
N TYR A 5 -49.50 23.53 -62.18
CA TYR A 5 -48.62 24.50 -61.52
C TYR A 5 -47.73 23.78 -60.49
N GLN A 6 -46.51 23.57 -60.85
CA GLN A 6 -45.51 23.10 -59.86
C GLN A 6 -45.06 24.25 -58.97
N ASN A 7 -45.35 24.11 -57.70
CA ASN A 7 -45.06 25.09 -56.64
C ASN A 7 -43.54 25.18 -56.38
N SER A 8 -42.83 26.12 -57.01
CA SER A 8 -41.36 26.33 -56.88
C SER A 8 -40.91 26.75 -55.47
N ASN A 9 -41.85 27.32 -54.69
CA ASN A 9 -41.52 27.81 -53.33
C ASN A 9 -41.30 26.70 -52.29
N THR A 10 -41.93 25.54 -52.47
CA THR A 10 -41.74 24.40 -51.53
C THR A 10 -40.35 23.74 -51.64
N LYS A 11 -39.76 23.69 -52.84
CA LYS A 11 -38.41 23.15 -53.06
C LYS A 11 -37.30 24.06 -52.50
N GLN A 12 -37.49 25.38 -52.56
CA GLN A 12 -36.54 26.35 -52.00
C GLN A 12 -36.53 26.35 -50.46
N THR A 13 -37.74 26.28 -49.85
CA THR A 13 -37.85 26.20 -48.38
C THR A 13 -37.30 24.89 -47.81
N LEU A 14 -37.53 23.76 -48.51
CA LEU A 14 -36.94 22.47 -48.08
C LEU A 14 -35.42 22.46 -48.20
N ASN A 15 -34.84 23.03 -49.24
CA ASN A 15 -33.38 23.15 -49.40
C ASN A 15 -32.75 24.08 -48.38
N PHE A 16 -33.43 25.15 -47.99
CA PHE A 16 -32.93 26.09 -46.99
C PHE A 16 -32.93 25.48 -45.57
N ASN A 17 -33.98 24.72 -45.23
CA ASN A 17 -34.07 24.01 -43.96
C ASN A 17 -33.09 22.84 -43.87
N MET A 18 -32.87 22.09 -44.94
CA MET A 18 -31.82 21.05 -44.98
C MET A 18 -30.42 21.62 -44.86
N LYS A 19 -30.10 22.76 -45.49
CA LYS A 19 -28.81 23.43 -45.31
C LYS A 19 -28.60 23.91 -43.87
N ARG A 20 -29.63 24.47 -43.22
CA ARG A 20 -29.54 24.87 -41.80
C ARG A 20 -29.37 23.68 -40.89
N LEU A 21 -30.08 22.57 -41.11
CA LEU A 21 -29.92 21.34 -40.36
C LEU A 21 -28.49 20.75 -40.53
N PHE A 22 -27.96 20.77 -41.77
CA PHE A 22 -26.62 20.28 -42.08
C PHE A 22 -25.54 21.13 -41.41
N ILE A 23 -25.71 22.47 -41.42
CA ILE A 23 -24.77 23.40 -40.72
C ILE A 23 -24.85 23.22 -39.21
N SER A 24 -26.07 23.03 -38.65
CA SER A 24 -26.23 22.79 -37.20
C SER A 24 -25.66 21.44 -36.79
N VAL A 25 -25.81 20.38 -37.56
CA VAL A 25 -25.19 19.07 -37.31
C VAL A 25 -23.69 19.14 -37.49
N LEU A 26 -23.18 19.87 -38.48
CA LEU A 26 -21.73 20.08 -38.69
C LEU A 26 -21.10 20.88 -37.53
N MET A 27 -21.79 21.91 -37.04
CA MET A 27 -21.34 22.67 -35.84
C MET A 27 -21.38 21.80 -34.57
N LEU A 28 -22.37 20.91 -34.45
CA LEU A 28 -22.39 19.96 -33.31
C LEU A 28 -21.28 18.93 -33.40
N ILE A 29 -20.99 18.42 -34.61
CA ILE A 29 -19.88 17.47 -34.84
C ILE A 29 -18.51 18.16 -34.59
N VAL A 30 -18.34 19.41 -35.01
CA VAL A 30 -17.11 20.19 -34.75
C VAL A 30 -16.97 20.50 -33.26
N ALA A 31 -18.06 20.77 -32.52
CA ALA A 31 -18.05 20.97 -31.09
C ALA A 31 -17.68 19.68 -30.31
N VAL A 32 -18.04 18.51 -30.81
CA VAL A 32 -17.70 17.21 -30.22
C VAL A 32 -16.27 16.78 -30.58
N ALA A 33 -15.73 17.23 -31.72
CA ALA A 33 -14.39 16.83 -32.20
C ALA A 33 -13.21 17.55 -31.54
N THR A 34 -13.44 18.52 -30.65
CA THR A 34 -12.37 19.30 -30.02
C THR A 34 -12.25 19.17 -28.51
N ALA A 35 -12.89 18.17 -27.92
CA ALA A 35 -12.62 17.81 -26.52
C ALA A 35 -11.27 17.02 -26.39
N SER A 36 -10.19 17.57 -26.95
CA SER A 36 -8.84 17.16 -26.53
C SER A 36 -8.68 17.57 -25.07
N ALA A 37 -8.36 16.60 -24.20
CA ALA A 37 -8.06 16.92 -22.81
C ALA A 37 -6.97 18.01 -22.77
N ALA A 38 -7.31 19.17 -22.21
CA ALA A 38 -6.41 20.31 -22.21
C ALA A 38 -5.18 20.05 -21.33
N ASP A 39 -4.00 20.37 -21.83
CA ASP A 39 -2.74 20.33 -21.08
C ASP A 39 -2.51 21.62 -20.29
N TYR A 40 -2.40 21.46 -18.98
CA TYR A 40 -2.11 22.52 -18.02
C TYR A 40 -0.63 22.45 -17.61
N ASN A 41 0.26 22.93 -18.47
CA ASN A 41 1.70 22.92 -18.21
C ASN A 41 2.04 23.90 -17.08
N ILE A 42 2.66 23.39 -15.99
CA ILE A 42 2.94 24.17 -14.78
C ILE A 42 3.83 25.41 -15.03
N LYS A 43 4.69 25.39 -16.06
CA LYS A 43 5.50 26.57 -16.44
C LYS A 43 4.64 27.73 -16.87
N LYS A 44 3.50 27.49 -17.53
CA LYS A 44 2.53 28.54 -17.89
C LYS A 44 1.87 29.19 -16.67
N TYR A 45 1.93 28.51 -15.52
CA TYR A 45 1.44 29.01 -14.23
C TYR A 45 2.55 29.59 -13.35
N GLY A 46 3.78 29.71 -13.89
CA GLY A 46 4.91 30.32 -13.21
C GLY A 46 5.79 29.35 -12.41
N ALA A 47 5.71 28.03 -12.69
CA ALA A 47 6.66 27.09 -12.14
C ALA A 47 8.06 27.30 -12.74
N VAL A 48 9.06 27.24 -11.89
CA VAL A 48 10.47 27.40 -12.26
C VAL A 48 11.22 26.12 -11.94
N SER A 49 11.96 25.61 -12.92
CA SER A 49 12.84 24.45 -12.75
C SER A 49 14.12 24.85 -12.00
N ASP A 50 13.97 25.15 -10.71
CA ASP A 50 15.03 25.59 -9.82
C ASP A 50 14.67 25.21 -8.38
N THR A 51 15.46 24.36 -7.74
CA THR A 51 15.22 23.87 -6.39
C THR A 51 15.44 24.93 -5.29
N THR A 52 15.96 26.10 -5.63
CA THR A 52 16.06 27.25 -4.69
C THR A 52 14.72 27.99 -4.57
N LYS A 53 13.82 27.86 -5.58
CA LYS A 53 12.52 28.53 -5.64
C LYS A 53 11.37 27.53 -5.49
N TYR A 54 10.26 28.00 -4.92
CA TYR A 54 9.07 27.17 -4.75
C TYR A 54 8.15 27.23 -5.97
N SER A 55 7.81 26.08 -6.50
CA SER A 55 6.81 25.91 -7.55
C SER A 55 5.43 25.46 -7.02
N THR A 56 5.24 25.38 -5.69
CA THR A 56 3.99 24.94 -5.04
C THR A 56 2.76 25.66 -5.55
N LYS A 57 2.79 27.01 -5.50
CA LYS A 57 1.65 27.85 -5.93
C LYS A 57 1.37 27.71 -7.42
N ALA A 58 2.40 27.54 -8.25
CA ALA A 58 2.24 27.35 -9.69
C ALA A 58 1.60 26.01 -10.03
N LEU A 59 2.08 24.93 -9.41
CA LEU A 59 1.50 23.59 -9.56
C LEU A 59 0.04 23.58 -9.06
N GLN A 60 -0.24 24.17 -7.89
CA GLN A 60 -1.61 24.23 -7.37
C GLN A 60 -2.55 25.02 -8.29
N ARG A 61 -2.12 26.16 -8.85
CA ARG A 61 -2.94 26.90 -9.83
C ARG A 61 -3.23 26.09 -11.09
N ALA A 62 -2.28 25.30 -11.57
CA ALA A 62 -2.50 24.42 -12.72
C ALA A 62 -3.54 23.34 -12.39
N ILE A 63 -3.45 22.71 -11.21
CA ILE A 63 -4.42 21.73 -10.71
C ILE A 63 -5.82 22.38 -10.59
N ASP A 64 -5.89 23.56 -10.00
CA ASP A 64 -7.15 24.28 -9.79
C ASP A 64 -7.81 24.66 -11.12
N ALA A 65 -7.02 25.16 -12.08
CA ALA A 65 -7.51 25.51 -13.42
C ALA A 65 -8.00 24.25 -14.18
N CYS A 66 -7.25 23.16 -14.10
CA CYS A 66 -7.60 21.88 -14.71
C CYS A 66 -8.95 21.37 -14.17
N SER A 67 -9.08 21.25 -12.84
CA SER A 67 -10.31 20.78 -12.20
C SER A 67 -11.50 21.71 -12.48
N LYS A 68 -11.30 23.03 -12.44
CA LYS A 68 -12.36 24.03 -12.75
C LYS A 68 -12.89 23.90 -14.17
N ALA A 69 -12.04 23.50 -15.11
CA ALA A 69 -12.42 23.27 -16.51
C ALA A 69 -13.10 21.91 -16.75
N GLY A 70 -13.35 21.12 -15.69
CA GLY A 70 -13.96 19.79 -15.76
C GLY A 70 -12.98 18.64 -15.80
N GLY A 71 -11.67 18.91 -15.87
CA GLY A 71 -10.60 17.91 -15.88
C GLY A 71 -9.60 18.12 -17.01
N GLY A 72 -8.58 17.28 -17.03
CA GLY A 72 -7.51 17.31 -18.02
C GLY A 72 -6.17 16.89 -17.45
N ARG A 73 -5.10 17.19 -18.16
CA ARG A 73 -3.75 16.79 -17.79
C ARG A 73 -2.91 17.98 -17.30
N VAL A 74 -2.46 17.91 -16.04
CA VAL A 74 -1.48 18.84 -15.46
C VAL A 74 -0.09 18.29 -15.75
N VAL A 75 0.64 18.97 -16.63
CA VAL A 75 1.95 18.52 -17.09
C VAL A 75 3.06 19.16 -16.29
N VAL A 76 3.90 18.32 -15.70
CA VAL A 76 5.18 18.70 -15.07
C VAL A 76 6.30 18.36 -16.07
N PRO A 77 6.84 19.33 -16.83
CA PRO A 77 7.88 19.08 -17.80
C PRO A 77 9.20 18.68 -17.15
N ALA A 78 10.12 18.12 -17.94
CA ALA A 78 11.48 17.83 -17.49
C ALA A 78 12.09 19.01 -16.72
N GLY A 79 12.71 18.69 -15.57
CA GLY A 79 13.31 19.66 -14.65
C GLY A 79 13.05 19.36 -13.18
N ASN A 80 13.63 20.16 -12.32
CA ASN A 80 13.61 19.98 -10.86
C ASN A 80 12.75 21.06 -10.20
N TYR A 81 11.64 20.68 -9.58
CA TYR A 81 10.67 21.62 -9.00
C TYR A 81 10.52 21.37 -7.50
N LYS A 82 10.88 22.37 -6.67
CA LYS A 82 10.66 22.30 -5.22
C LYS A 82 9.23 22.69 -4.88
N ILE A 83 8.57 21.84 -4.10
CA ILE A 83 7.19 22.05 -3.66
C ILE A 83 7.02 21.81 -2.15
N GLY A 84 6.08 22.49 -1.54
CA GLY A 84 5.43 22.10 -0.29
C GLY A 84 4.14 21.33 -0.60
N SER A 85 3.19 21.34 0.33
CA SER A 85 1.91 20.61 0.15
C SER A 85 1.13 21.08 -1.07
N ILE A 86 0.60 20.13 -1.84
CA ILE A 86 -0.39 20.34 -2.89
C ILE A 86 -1.63 19.50 -2.63
N VAL A 87 -2.78 19.94 -3.13
CA VAL A 87 -4.07 19.24 -3.04
C VAL A 87 -4.53 18.86 -4.43
N LEU A 88 -4.67 17.57 -4.68
CA LEU A 88 -5.27 17.07 -5.91
C LEU A 88 -6.79 17.22 -5.86
N LYS A 89 -7.40 17.32 -7.02
CA LYS A 89 -8.83 17.49 -7.22
C LYS A 89 -9.37 16.45 -8.20
N SER A 90 -10.69 16.27 -8.19
CA SER A 90 -11.34 15.33 -9.11
C SER A 90 -11.05 15.64 -10.57
N ASN A 91 -10.97 14.60 -11.39
CA ASN A 91 -10.71 14.63 -12.83
C ASN A 91 -9.34 15.23 -13.23
N VAL A 92 -8.36 15.19 -12.32
CA VAL A 92 -7.00 15.68 -12.58
C VAL A 92 -6.06 14.52 -12.89
N HIS A 93 -5.39 14.60 -14.03
CA HIS A 93 -4.28 13.74 -14.39
C HIS A 93 -2.97 14.52 -14.18
N LEU A 94 -2.25 14.25 -13.08
CA LEU A 94 -0.91 14.80 -12.82
C LEU A 94 0.12 13.96 -13.56
N HIS A 95 0.68 14.51 -14.63
CA HIS A 95 1.64 13.86 -15.49
C HIS A 95 3.04 14.43 -15.32
N LEU A 96 3.98 13.60 -14.87
CA LEU A 96 5.39 13.98 -14.74
C LEU A 96 6.18 13.43 -15.93
N GLU A 97 6.62 14.28 -16.83
CA GLU A 97 7.43 13.87 -17.99
C GLU A 97 8.75 13.22 -17.56
N HIS A 98 9.36 12.45 -18.45
CA HIS A 98 10.71 11.93 -18.25
C HIS A 98 11.67 13.05 -17.85
N GLY A 99 12.47 12.81 -16.80
CA GLY A 99 13.38 13.82 -16.25
C GLY A 99 12.72 14.93 -15.41
N ALA A 100 11.40 14.85 -15.17
CA ALA A 100 10.73 15.71 -14.20
C ALA A 100 10.94 15.18 -12.78
N THR A 101 11.28 16.06 -11.84
CA THR A 101 11.31 15.72 -10.42
C THR A 101 10.59 16.77 -9.58
N LEU A 102 9.59 16.31 -8.80
CA LEU A 102 8.99 17.10 -7.73
C LEU A 102 9.75 16.80 -6.43
N TYR A 103 10.48 17.80 -5.93
CA TYR A 103 11.19 17.72 -4.65
C TYR A 103 10.34 18.31 -3.54
N GLY A 104 10.03 17.53 -2.52
CA GLY A 104 9.45 18.03 -1.28
C GLY A 104 10.36 19.05 -0.60
N SER A 105 9.77 20.04 0.05
CA SER A 105 10.51 20.94 0.93
C SER A 105 11.13 20.15 2.09
N THR A 106 12.26 20.63 2.58
CA THR A 106 12.92 20.08 3.78
C THR A 106 12.49 20.80 5.07
N ARG A 107 11.53 21.70 4.99
CA ARG A 107 11.03 22.50 6.09
C ARG A 107 9.57 22.17 6.35
N ILE A 108 9.23 21.85 7.59
CA ILE A 108 7.86 21.45 7.96
C ILE A 108 6.84 22.59 7.77
N GLU A 109 7.28 23.83 7.88
CA GLU A 109 6.45 25.02 7.73
C GLU A 109 5.88 25.18 6.32
N ASP A 110 6.48 24.52 5.33
CA ASP A 110 6.01 24.52 3.94
C ASP A 110 4.91 23.49 3.67
N TYR A 111 4.55 22.68 4.69
CA TYR A 111 3.52 21.67 4.61
C TYR A 111 2.26 22.14 5.32
N THR A 112 1.15 22.18 4.58
CA THR A 112 -0.14 22.57 5.11
C THR A 112 -0.77 21.40 5.87
N PRO A 113 -1.15 21.58 7.14
CA PRO A 113 -1.91 20.57 7.86
C PRO A 113 -3.34 20.45 7.31
N TYR A 114 -3.79 19.21 7.05
CA TYR A 114 -5.14 18.91 6.61
C TYR A 114 -5.82 17.97 7.61
N ALA A 115 -7.12 18.17 7.81
CA ALA A 115 -7.99 17.27 8.55
C ALA A 115 -9.01 16.64 7.59
N THR A 116 -9.44 15.42 7.90
CA THR A 116 -10.55 14.76 7.22
C THR A 116 -11.65 14.48 8.22
N ASP A 117 -12.89 14.36 7.77
CA ASP A 117 -14.03 13.95 8.60
C ASP A 117 -14.12 12.41 8.74
N TYR A 118 -13.34 11.66 7.96
CA TYR A 118 -13.27 10.21 8.09
C TYR A 118 -12.74 9.79 9.46
N LYS A 119 -13.43 8.85 10.11
CA LYS A 119 -13.10 8.41 11.47
C LYS A 119 -12.27 7.12 11.44
N SER A 120 -11.03 7.22 11.84
CA SER A 120 -10.11 6.09 11.95
C SER A 120 -9.05 6.35 13.02
N LEU A 121 -8.27 5.33 13.36
CA LEU A 121 -7.13 5.46 14.26
C LEU A 121 -6.09 6.49 13.73
N ARG A 122 -6.04 6.70 12.42
CA ARG A 122 -5.05 7.56 11.73
C ARG A 122 -5.60 8.93 11.31
N THR A 123 -6.79 9.31 11.79
CA THR A 123 -7.44 10.60 11.47
C THR A 123 -7.86 11.41 12.69
N GLN A 124 -7.32 11.10 13.88
CA GLN A 124 -7.62 11.81 15.12
C GLN A 124 -6.76 13.08 15.25
N GLY A 125 -6.92 14.01 14.34
CA GLY A 125 -6.17 15.26 14.30
C GLY A 125 -5.85 15.68 12.86
N THR A 126 -5.09 16.75 12.73
CA THR A 126 -4.53 17.18 11.45
C THR A 126 -3.22 16.47 11.19
N THR A 127 -2.96 16.19 9.92
CA THR A 127 -1.69 15.62 9.49
C THR A 127 -1.12 16.42 8.32
N VAL A 128 0.20 16.34 8.13
CA VAL A 128 0.91 16.98 7.03
C VAL A 128 1.32 15.95 5.98
N GLN A 129 1.21 16.30 4.74
CA GLN A 129 1.61 15.48 3.59
C GLN A 129 2.04 16.35 2.41
N LEU A 130 2.85 15.77 1.51
CA LEU A 130 3.30 16.48 0.32
C LEU A 130 2.18 16.57 -0.73
N ILE A 131 1.53 15.45 -1.02
CA ILE A 131 0.42 15.38 -1.97
C ILE A 131 -0.81 14.80 -1.25
N TYR A 132 -1.87 15.58 -1.21
CA TYR A 132 -3.11 15.25 -0.51
C TYR A 132 -4.31 15.21 -1.44
N ALA A 133 -5.23 14.29 -1.17
CA ALA A 133 -6.54 14.23 -1.80
C ALA A 133 -7.57 13.67 -0.81
N ASP A 134 -8.73 14.31 -0.70
CA ASP A 134 -9.85 13.83 0.12
C ASP A 134 -11.15 13.96 -0.66
N LYS A 135 -11.91 12.86 -0.77
CA LYS A 135 -13.18 12.77 -1.49
C LYS A 135 -13.09 13.20 -2.97
N VAL A 136 -11.99 12.81 -3.62
CA VAL A 136 -11.80 13.06 -5.04
C VAL A 136 -12.07 11.81 -5.87
N GLU A 137 -12.37 12.02 -7.15
CA GLU A 137 -12.63 10.97 -8.12
C GLU A 137 -11.81 11.16 -9.40
N ASN A 138 -11.48 10.05 -10.07
CA ASN A 138 -10.83 10.06 -11.37
C ASN A 138 -9.48 10.80 -11.35
N VAL A 139 -8.58 10.39 -10.46
CA VAL A 139 -7.25 10.98 -10.35
C VAL A 139 -6.20 10.02 -10.90
N VAL A 140 -5.31 10.54 -11.73
CA VAL A 140 -4.16 9.80 -12.27
C VAL A 140 -2.88 10.53 -11.88
N ILE A 141 -1.85 9.77 -11.46
CA ILE A 141 -0.46 10.25 -11.35
C ILE A 141 0.40 9.30 -12.18
N ASP A 142 1.07 9.80 -13.20
CA ASP A 142 1.92 8.96 -14.07
C ASP A 142 3.06 9.75 -14.76
N GLY A 143 3.80 9.10 -15.69
CA GLY A 143 4.64 9.74 -16.71
C GLY A 143 6.15 9.56 -16.59
N TYR A 144 6.64 8.59 -15.83
CA TYR A 144 8.06 8.25 -15.67
C TYR A 144 8.94 9.31 -14.98
N GLY A 145 8.34 10.33 -14.37
CA GLY A 145 9.04 11.29 -13.53
C GLY A 145 9.27 10.77 -12.11
N THR A 146 9.75 11.65 -11.24
CA THR A 146 10.07 11.31 -9.85
C THR A 146 9.37 12.23 -8.87
N ILE A 147 8.85 11.67 -7.77
CA ILE A 147 8.44 12.40 -6.57
C ILE A 147 9.42 12.04 -5.46
N ASP A 148 10.15 13.02 -4.93
CA ASP A 148 11.18 12.84 -3.91
C ASP A 148 10.82 13.63 -2.65
N GLY A 149 10.48 12.94 -1.57
CA GLY A 149 10.07 13.53 -0.30
C GLY A 149 11.21 14.12 0.51
N ARG A 150 12.47 13.85 0.16
CA ARG A 150 13.67 14.34 0.85
C ARG A 150 13.67 14.01 2.36
N GLY A 151 13.16 12.84 2.73
CA GLY A 151 12.83 12.43 4.09
C GLY A 151 13.97 12.56 5.10
N ARG A 152 15.21 12.26 4.71
CA ARG A 152 16.38 12.31 5.60
C ARG A 152 16.65 13.68 6.24
N TYR A 153 16.04 14.74 5.76
CA TYR A 153 16.17 16.09 6.33
C TYR A 153 15.22 16.35 7.50
N PHE A 154 14.27 15.43 7.76
CA PHE A 154 13.34 15.53 8.88
C PHE A 154 13.90 14.76 10.08
N ILE A 155 13.84 15.38 11.27
CA ILE A 155 14.27 14.73 12.52
C ILE A 155 13.15 13.82 13.00
N THR A 156 13.47 12.59 13.35
CA THR A 156 12.48 11.65 13.88
C THR A 156 12.48 11.60 15.42
N ASN A 157 11.30 11.49 15.98
CA ASN A 157 11.03 11.33 17.40
C ASN A 157 10.21 10.05 17.65
N ARG A 158 10.73 8.95 17.20
CA ARG A 158 10.17 7.56 17.18
C ARG A 158 8.72 7.45 17.65
N GLY A 159 7.78 7.33 16.71
CA GLY A 159 6.39 6.97 16.99
C GLY A 159 5.48 8.09 17.51
N LYS A 160 5.94 9.35 17.54
CA LYS A 160 5.12 10.49 18.01
C LYS A 160 5.00 11.62 17.00
N ASP A 161 5.69 11.54 15.88
CA ASP A 161 5.87 12.63 14.94
C ASP A 161 5.39 12.29 13.51
N GLU A 162 4.96 11.06 13.30
CA GLU A 162 4.43 10.56 12.03
C GLU A 162 3.19 11.38 11.59
N GLY A 163 3.26 11.94 10.39
CA GLY A 163 2.23 12.81 9.88
C GLY A 163 2.07 14.14 10.62
N ILE A 164 2.95 14.47 11.57
CA ILE A 164 2.93 15.73 12.34
C ILE A 164 4.15 16.58 11.98
N THR A 165 5.34 16.10 12.27
CA THR A 165 6.61 16.75 11.91
C THR A 165 7.39 16.00 10.84
N ARG A 166 6.96 14.79 10.48
CA ARG A 166 7.40 14.03 9.32
C ARG A 166 6.22 13.83 8.36
N PRO A 167 6.18 14.54 7.22
CA PRO A 167 5.07 14.43 6.27
C PRO A 167 4.94 13.04 5.65
N HIS A 168 3.70 12.59 5.44
CA HIS A 168 3.44 11.53 4.44
C HIS A 168 3.77 12.07 3.04
N LEU A 169 4.16 11.20 2.11
CA LEU A 169 4.43 11.67 0.76
C LEU A 169 3.12 11.81 -0.06
N LEU A 170 2.39 10.71 -0.22
CA LEU A 170 1.07 10.70 -0.85
C LEU A 170 0.02 10.28 0.18
N ARG A 171 -1.09 11.01 0.25
CA ARG A 171 -2.23 10.61 1.08
C ARG A 171 -3.55 10.86 0.37
N PHE A 172 -4.28 9.77 0.13
CA PHE A 172 -5.62 9.78 -0.42
C PHE A 172 -6.62 9.30 0.64
N VAL A 173 -7.71 10.03 0.82
CA VAL A 173 -8.75 9.68 1.79
C VAL A 173 -10.10 9.66 1.09
N GLN A 174 -10.94 8.65 1.35
CA GLN A 174 -12.32 8.55 0.83
C GLN A 174 -12.44 8.81 -0.69
N SER A 175 -11.42 8.47 -1.45
CA SER A 175 -11.31 8.80 -2.86
C SER A 175 -11.50 7.56 -3.74
N LYS A 176 -11.91 7.73 -5.00
CA LYS A 176 -12.22 6.60 -5.89
C LYS A 176 -11.69 6.80 -7.31
N ASN A 177 -11.55 5.70 -8.06
CA ASN A 177 -10.99 5.68 -9.41
C ASN A 177 -9.61 6.32 -9.45
N LEU A 178 -8.68 5.80 -8.64
CA LEU A 178 -7.31 6.29 -8.55
C LEU A 178 -6.39 5.41 -9.40
N VAL A 179 -5.49 6.04 -10.14
CA VAL A 179 -4.44 5.34 -10.89
C VAL A 179 -3.09 5.98 -10.60
N ILE A 180 -2.16 5.21 -10.06
CA ILE A 180 -0.77 5.60 -9.85
C ILE A 180 0.08 4.63 -10.64
N ARG A 181 0.80 5.11 -11.66
CA ARG A 181 1.54 4.20 -12.53
C ARG A 181 2.80 4.81 -13.14
N ASP A 182 3.74 3.93 -13.50
CA ASP A 182 4.94 4.26 -14.29
C ASP A 182 5.71 5.47 -13.72
N ILE A 183 5.82 5.57 -12.39
CA ILE A 183 6.45 6.69 -11.69
C ILE A 183 7.42 6.19 -10.63
N THR A 184 8.48 6.97 -10.37
CA THR A 184 9.37 6.73 -9.23
C THR A 184 8.94 7.60 -8.04
N ILE A 185 8.75 6.97 -6.88
CA ILE A 185 8.40 7.64 -5.63
C ILE A 185 9.45 7.27 -4.59
N ARG A 186 10.09 8.27 -3.96
CA ARG A 186 11.20 7.97 -3.07
C ARG A 186 11.34 8.94 -1.90
N ASN A 187 12.09 8.48 -0.89
CA ASN A 187 12.59 9.29 0.21
C ASN A 187 11.47 9.99 0.99
N SER A 188 10.38 9.29 1.33
CA SER A 188 9.37 9.85 2.23
C SER A 188 9.92 10.04 3.64
N PRO A 189 9.54 11.10 4.36
CA PRO A 189 9.87 11.23 5.79
C PRO A 189 9.24 10.17 6.70
N CYS A 190 8.08 9.60 6.32
CA CYS A 190 7.43 8.46 6.97
C CYS A 190 6.68 7.63 5.90
N TRP A 191 5.48 7.12 6.15
CA TRP A 191 4.70 6.34 5.18
C TRP A 191 4.69 7.02 3.82
N MET A 192 5.05 6.27 2.79
CA MET A 192 5.20 6.86 1.46
C MET A 192 3.86 7.08 0.78
N GLN A 193 3.01 6.07 0.76
CA GLN A 193 1.71 6.12 0.12
C GLN A 193 0.65 5.59 1.07
N HIS A 194 -0.30 6.43 1.47
CA HIS A 194 -1.41 6.02 2.32
C HIS A 194 -2.74 6.25 1.61
N TYR A 195 -3.40 5.15 1.26
CA TYR A 195 -4.75 5.12 0.69
C TYR A 195 -5.72 4.71 1.79
N LEU A 196 -6.51 5.65 2.31
CA LEU A 196 -7.44 5.44 3.41
C LEU A 196 -8.88 5.48 2.92
N ALA A 197 -9.61 4.37 3.07
CA ALA A 197 -10.99 4.24 2.65
C ALA A 197 -11.22 4.60 1.17
N CYS A 198 -10.29 4.19 0.29
CA CYS A 198 -10.37 4.43 -1.14
C CYS A 198 -10.95 3.23 -1.89
N ASP A 199 -11.59 3.50 -3.04
CA ASP A 199 -12.22 2.50 -3.89
C ASP A 199 -11.68 2.55 -5.31
N HIS A 200 -11.63 1.39 -6.00
CA HIS A 200 -11.18 1.26 -7.38
C HIS A 200 -9.79 1.89 -7.58
N VAL A 201 -8.79 1.39 -6.85
CA VAL A 201 -7.41 1.88 -6.89
C VAL A 201 -6.56 0.96 -7.74
N ARG A 202 -5.77 1.51 -8.67
CA ARG A 202 -4.75 0.80 -9.44
C ARG A 202 -3.38 1.42 -9.20
N ILE A 203 -2.42 0.59 -8.81
CA ILE A 203 -1.02 0.95 -8.59
C ILE A 203 -0.19 0.01 -9.44
N GLU A 204 0.45 0.51 -10.49
CA GLU A 204 1.04 -0.32 -11.53
C GLU A 204 2.40 0.24 -12.00
N GLY A 205 3.42 -0.61 -12.07
CA GLY A 205 4.74 -0.21 -12.59
C GLY A 205 5.44 0.88 -11.76
N VAL A 206 5.07 1.02 -10.46
CA VAL A 206 5.65 2.04 -9.60
C VAL A 206 6.96 1.53 -9.00
N THR A 207 8.00 2.38 -9.06
CA THR A 207 9.26 2.15 -8.35
C THR A 207 9.26 2.93 -7.04
N ILE A 208 9.38 2.22 -5.93
CA ILE A 208 9.36 2.75 -4.56
C ILE A 208 10.72 2.53 -3.92
N PHE A 209 11.30 3.61 -3.39
CA PHE A 209 12.53 3.55 -2.59
C PHE A 209 12.38 4.42 -1.34
N ASN A 210 12.20 3.80 -0.17
CA ASN A 210 11.86 4.51 1.07
C ASN A 210 12.73 4.06 2.26
N ARG A 211 13.94 4.61 2.35
CA ARG A 211 14.95 4.22 3.35
C ARG A 211 15.59 5.43 4.00
N ASN A 212 14.88 6.07 4.92
CA ASN A 212 15.37 7.27 5.58
C ASN A 212 15.19 7.27 7.10
N HIS A 213 14.08 6.71 7.58
CA HIS A 213 13.65 6.79 8.98
C HIS A 213 12.81 5.58 9.38
N PHE A 214 12.31 5.59 10.61
CA PHE A 214 11.25 4.68 11.06
C PHE A 214 9.92 4.98 10.37
N ASN A 215 9.06 3.98 10.24
CA ASN A 215 7.78 4.05 9.59
C ASN A 215 7.90 4.49 8.12
N ASN A 216 8.93 4.00 7.47
CA ASN A 216 9.13 4.20 6.04
C ASN A 216 8.50 3.08 5.24
N ASP A 217 7.20 2.81 5.50
CA ASP A 217 6.40 1.86 4.75
C ASP A 217 6.39 2.26 3.25
N GLY A 218 6.34 1.28 2.37
CA GLY A 218 6.34 1.53 0.92
C GLY A 218 4.96 1.91 0.40
N LEU A 219 3.95 1.10 0.76
CA LEU A 219 2.59 1.23 0.26
C LEU A 219 1.58 0.72 1.31
N ASP A 220 0.69 1.61 1.77
CA ASP A 220 -0.34 1.32 2.76
C ASP A 220 -1.75 1.42 2.17
N LEU A 221 -2.43 0.28 2.07
CA LEU A 221 -3.84 0.18 1.70
C LEU A 221 -4.67 0.02 2.97
N ASP A 222 -5.41 1.06 3.37
CA ASP A 222 -6.09 1.13 4.66
C ASP A 222 -7.61 1.18 4.47
N GLY A 223 -8.29 0.05 4.72
CA GLY A 223 -9.73 -0.06 4.51
C GLY A 223 -10.16 0.23 3.07
N CYS A 224 -9.38 -0.19 2.09
CA CYS A 224 -9.65 0.03 0.66
C CYS A 224 -10.44 -1.13 0.05
N HIS A 225 -11.24 -0.85 -0.98
CA HIS A 225 -11.95 -1.86 -1.76
C HIS A 225 -11.57 -1.82 -3.24
N ASP A 226 -11.62 -2.99 -3.90
CA ASP A 226 -11.43 -3.16 -5.34
C ASP A 226 -10.07 -2.59 -5.79
N VAL A 227 -8.98 -3.13 -5.25
CA VAL A 227 -7.62 -2.63 -5.49
C VAL A 227 -6.80 -3.62 -6.29
N ILE A 228 -6.04 -3.10 -7.24
CA ILE A 228 -5.02 -3.86 -7.98
C ILE A 228 -3.67 -3.17 -7.76
N VAL A 229 -2.69 -3.94 -7.25
CA VAL A 229 -1.28 -3.57 -7.20
C VAL A 229 -0.50 -4.53 -8.06
N SER A 230 0.24 -4.04 -9.05
CA SER A 230 0.98 -4.93 -9.95
C SER A 230 2.26 -4.32 -10.52
N ASN A 231 3.21 -5.19 -10.85
CA ASN A 231 4.43 -4.83 -11.57
C ASN A 231 5.28 -3.76 -10.84
N CYS A 232 5.24 -3.73 -9.51
CA CYS A 232 5.93 -2.73 -8.70
C CYS A 232 7.28 -3.24 -8.19
N PHE A 233 8.24 -2.31 -8.06
CA PHE A 233 9.49 -2.50 -7.33
C PHE A 233 9.40 -1.71 -6.02
N VAL A 234 9.54 -2.40 -4.87
CA VAL A 234 9.40 -1.80 -3.56
C VAL A 234 10.66 -2.08 -2.74
N ASP A 235 11.26 -1.03 -2.18
CA ASP A 235 12.38 -1.12 -1.26
C ASP A 235 12.18 -0.15 -0.09
N SER A 236 11.96 -0.67 1.12
CA SER A 236 11.52 0.10 2.31
C SER A 236 12.28 -0.27 3.57
N ASP A 237 12.43 0.69 4.50
CA ASP A 237 13.00 0.45 5.84
C ASP A 237 11.98 -0.18 6.80
N ASP A 238 10.69 0.12 6.62
CA ASP A 238 9.59 -0.52 7.33
C ASP A 238 8.86 -1.48 6.38
N ASP A 239 7.60 -1.79 6.60
CA ASP A 239 6.84 -2.76 5.82
C ASP A 239 6.78 -2.38 4.31
N GLY A 240 6.84 -3.37 3.41
CA GLY A 240 6.90 -3.15 1.96
C GLY A 240 5.54 -2.80 1.37
N ILE A 241 4.68 -3.80 1.21
CA ILE A 241 3.29 -3.66 0.77
C ILE A 241 2.39 -4.07 1.92
N VAL A 242 1.56 -3.15 2.40
CA VAL A 242 0.82 -3.31 3.64
C VAL A 242 -0.68 -3.10 3.43
N LEU A 243 -1.47 -4.01 3.97
CA LEU A 243 -2.91 -3.82 4.13
C LEU A 243 -3.20 -3.52 5.60
N LYS A 244 -3.91 -2.42 5.84
CA LYS A 244 -4.33 -1.98 7.17
C LYS A 244 -5.85 -1.80 7.22
N SER A 245 -6.41 -1.84 8.40
CA SER A 245 -7.81 -1.50 8.64
C SER A 245 -7.90 -0.71 9.94
N THR A 246 -7.66 0.60 9.81
CA THR A 246 -7.62 1.53 10.96
C THR A 246 -9.00 2.05 11.38
N SER A 247 -10.06 1.54 10.75
CA SER A 247 -11.47 1.81 11.01
C SER A 247 -12.28 0.51 10.89
N PRO A 248 -13.58 0.49 11.16
CA PRO A 248 -14.43 -0.69 10.92
C PRO A 248 -14.53 -1.13 9.45
N ARG A 249 -14.01 -0.34 8.51
CA ARG A 249 -13.99 -0.68 7.09
C ARG A 249 -12.91 -1.71 6.81
N LEU A 250 -13.28 -2.84 6.20
CA LEU A 250 -12.35 -3.88 5.76
C LEU A 250 -11.47 -3.39 4.60
N CYS A 251 -10.29 -4.02 4.44
CA CYS A 251 -9.68 -4.15 3.12
C CYS A 251 -10.33 -5.32 2.39
N GLU A 252 -10.90 -5.10 1.20
CA GLU A 252 -11.68 -6.11 0.51
C GLU A 252 -11.48 -6.08 -1.02
N ASN A 253 -11.52 -7.29 -1.64
CA ASN A 253 -11.38 -7.45 -3.08
C ASN A 253 -10.05 -6.89 -3.61
N ILE A 254 -8.93 -7.36 -3.07
CA ILE A 254 -7.60 -6.83 -3.40
C ILE A 254 -6.76 -7.89 -4.09
N THR A 255 -6.10 -7.51 -5.17
CA THR A 255 -5.08 -8.32 -5.83
C THR A 255 -3.74 -7.62 -5.82
N ILE A 256 -2.69 -8.31 -5.36
CA ILE A 256 -1.30 -7.86 -5.40
C ILE A 256 -0.50 -8.89 -6.20
N SER A 257 0.17 -8.47 -7.28
CA SER A 257 0.85 -9.43 -8.15
C SER A 257 2.08 -8.89 -8.86
N ASN A 258 2.98 -9.80 -9.24
CA ASN A 258 4.14 -9.49 -10.09
C ASN A 258 5.04 -8.39 -9.51
N CYS A 259 5.26 -8.38 -8.19
CA CYS A 259 6.08 -7.37 -7.52
C CYS A 259 7.41 -7.95 -7.04
N VAL A 260 8.43 -7.09 -7.02
CA VAL A 260 9.71 -7.36 -6.35
C VAL A 260 9.77 -6.48 -5.12
N VAL A 261 9.91 -7.08 -3.93
CA VAL A 261 9.77 -6.38 -2.66
C VAL A 261 10.99 -6.63 -1.79
N SER A 262 11.60 -5.57 -1.33
CA SER A 262 12.63 -5.55 -0.30
C SER A 262 12.12 -4.77 0.91
N SER A 263 12.33 -5.31 2.11
CA SER A 263 11.94 -4.61 3.34
C SER A 263 12.88 -5.06 4.47
N HIS A 264 13.22 -4.15 5.37
CA HIS A 264 13.86 -4.54 6.63
C HIS A 264 12.86 -5.06 7.67
N CYS A 265 11.58 -4.74 7.53
CA CYS A 265 10.50 -5.30 8.33
C CYS A 265 9.80 -6.44 7.58
N ASN A 266 8.58 -6.27 7.15
CA ASN A 266 7.82 -7.33 6.49
C ASN A 266 7.62 -6.98 5.01
N ALA A 267 7.93 -7.91 4.12
CA ALA A 267 7.80 -7.62 2.68
C ALA A 267 6.33 -7.43 2.29
N VAL A 268 5.47 -8.36 2.72
CA VAL A 268 4.01 -8.26 2.54
C VAL A 268 3.34 -8.48 3.89
N LYS A 269 2.49 -7.53 4.29
CA LYS A 269 1.84 -7.55 5.62
C LYS A 269 0.36 -7.24 5.56
N MET A 270 -0.43 -7.93 6.36
CA MET A 270 -1.79 -7.58 6.75
C MET A 270 -1.80 -7.28 8.26
N GLY A 271 -2.04 -6.03 8.63
CA GLY A 271 -1.97 -5.60 10.03
C GLY A 271 -0.94 -4.48 10.24
N THR A 272 -0.59 -4.14 11.48
CA THR A 272 -1.17 -4.56 12.77
C THR A 272 -2.48 -3.86 13.11
N GLU A 273 -2.86 -2.81 12.39
CA GLU A 273 -4.17 -2.16 12.52
C GLU A 273 -5.23 -3.03 11.84
N THR A 274 -6.19 -3.56 12.63
CA THR A 274 -7.12 -4.60 12.14
C THR A 274 -8.55 -4.44 12.66
N THR A 275 -9.00 -3.20 12.84
CA THR A 275 -10.35 -2.94 13.38
C THR A 275 -11.47 -3.59 12.57
N GLY A 276 -11.47 -3.44 11.25
CA GLY A 276 -12.40 -4.14 10.33
C GLY A 276 -11.84 -5.47 9.86
N GLY A 277 -10.60 -5.45 9.37
CA GLY A 277 -9.88 -6.63 8.91
C GLY A 277 -9.75 -6.73 7.38
N PHE A 278 -9.69 -7.96 6.87
CA PHE A 278 -9.28 -8.28 5.49
C PHE A 278 -10.15 -9.41 4.92
N ARG A 279 -10.62 -9.26 3.68
CA ARG A 279 -11.44 -10.28 3.01
C ARG A 279 -11.21 -10.30 1.49
N ASN A 280 -11.31 -11.48 0.88
CA ASN A 280 -11.20 -11.67 -0.57
C ASN A 280 -9.89 -11.10 -1.14
N ILE A 281 -8.74 -11.58 -0.67
CA ILE A 281 -7.43 -11.05 -1.05
C ILE A 281 -6.60 -12.13 -1.72
N ASN A 282 -6.05 -11.79 -2.88
CA ASN A 282 -5.09 -12.61 -3.61
C ASN A 282 -3.74 -11.90 -3.69
N ILE A 283 -2.66 -12.60 -3.26
CA ILE A 283 -1.28 -12.13 -3.38
C ILE A 283 -0.48 -13.21 -4.09
N ASN A 284 0.08 -12.88 -5.25
CA ASN A 284 0.77 -13.90 -6.04
C ASN A 284 1.93 -13.35 -6.88
N ASN A 285 2.83 -14.26 -7.27
CA ASN A 285 4.00 -13.95 -8.11
C ASN A 285 4.87 -12.83 -7.50
N ILE A 286 5.30 -13.02 -6.25
CA ILE A 286 6.12 -12.05 -5.51
C ILE A 286 7.54 -12.59 -5.37
N VAL A 287 8.52 -11.75 -5.67
CA VAL A 287 9.91 -11.97 -5.29
C VAL A 287 10.23 -11.10 -4.09
N VAL A 288 10.66 -11.72 -3.00
CA VAL A 288 11.15 -11.02 -1.81
C VAL A 288 12.67 -11.17 -1.77
N MET A 289 13.40 -10.07 -1.60
CA MET A 289 14.86 -10.09 -1.57
C MET A 289 15.41 -9.10 -0.55
N PRO A 290 16.65 -9.30 -0.04
CA PRO A 290 17.31 -8.32 0.81
C PRO A 290 17.45 -7.00 0.06
N SER A 291 17.37 -5.89 0.80
CA SER A 291 17.69 -4.60 0.20
C SER A 291 19.15 -4.55 -0.23
N PRO A 292 19.43 -3.98 -1.40
CA PRO A 292 20.80 -3.64 -1.76
C PRO A 292 21.40 -2.54 -0.87
N ASP A 293 20.57 -1.80 -0.16
CA ASP A 293 21.01 -0.78 0.79
C ASP A 293 21.35 -1.41 2.14
N GLN A 294 22.64 -1.54 2.38
CA GLN A 294 23.21 -2.17 3.59
C GLN A 294 23.75 -1.14 4.60
N ARG A 295 23.22 0.10 4.61
CA ARG A 295 23.70 1.15 5.53
C ARG A 295 23.37 0.87 6.98
N GLU A 296 22.23 0.25 7.24
CA GLU A 296 21.75 -0.03 8.61
C GLU A 296 21.22 -1.46 8.73
N LYS A 297 21.44 -2.06 9.91
CA LYS A 297 20.81 -3.33 10.30
C LYS A 297 19.50 -3.06 11.01
N PHE A 298 18.46 -3.80 10.63
CA PHE A 298 17.21 -3.80 11.38
C PHE A 298 17.15 -5.03 12.30
N CYS A 299 16.84 -4.84 13.58
CA CYS A 299 16.90 -5.91 14.58
C CYS A 299 18.23 -6.69 14.58
N GLY A 300 19.34 -6.02 14.26
CA GLY A 300 20.67 -6.63 14.19
C GLY A 300 20.94 -7.46 12.93
N GLN A 301 20.03 -7.49 11.95
CA GLN A 301 20.14 -8.28 10.72
C GLN A 301 20.04 -7.39 9.49
N TRP A 302 20.64 -7.86 8.38
CA TRP A 302 20.54 -7.24 7.07
C TRP A 302 19.33 -7.71 6.25
N ILE A 303 18.61 -8.73 6.73
CA ILE A 303 17.46 -9.35 6.11
C ILE A 303 16.18 -8.91 6.82
N GLY A 304 15.07 -8.89 6.10
CA GLY A 304 13.76 -8.54 6.63
C GLY A 304 13.28 -9.47 7.75
N ILE A 305 12.26 -9.04 8.46
CA ILE A 305 11.66 -9.82 9.54
C ILE A 305 10.85 -10.97 8.96
N SER A 306 9.83 -10.68 8.15
CA SER A 306 9.02 -11.71 7.52
C SER A 306 8.78 -11.44 6.04
N ALA A 307 8.72 -12.49 5.23
CA ALA A 307 8.26 -12.38 3.86
C ALA A 307 6.74 -12.19 3.80
N ILE A 308 6.02 -12.91 4.65
CA ILE A 308 4.56 -12.88 4.75
C ILE A 308 4.18 -12.76 6.24
N ALA A 309 3.51 -11.66 6.61
CA ALA A 309 2.98 -11.42 7.95
C ALA A 309 1.47 -11.19 7.89
N LEU A 310 0.70 -12.08 8.48
CA LEU A 310 -0.76 -12.06 8.51
C LEU A 310 -1.24 -11.94 9.95
N GLU A 311 -1.77 -10.80 10.34
CA GLU A 311 -2.02 -10.46 11.73
C GLU A 311 -3.44 -9.92 11.94
N ILE A 312 -4.09 -10.38 13.01
CA ILE A 312 -5.32 -9.81 13.56
C ILE A 312 -5.12 -9.60 15.05
N VAL A 313 -5.08 -8.33 15.48
CA VAL A 313 -4.74 -7.99 16.88
C VAL A 313 -5.57 -6.85 17.50
N ASP A 314 -6.35 -6.11 16.73
CA ASP A 314 -7.21 -5.03 17.21
C ASP A 314 -8.70 -5.30 16.91
N GLY A 315 -9.14 -6.56 17.03
CA GLY A 315 -10.44 -7.02 16.54
C GLY A 315 -10.41 -7.33 15.05
N GLY A 316 -11.54 -7.27 14.38
CA GLY A 316 -11.66 -7.52 12.94
C GLY A 316 -11.55 -8.98 12.52
N VAL A 317 -11.57 -9.19 11.22
CA VAL A 317 -11.60 -10.51 10.62
C VAL A 317 -10.56 -10.65 9.51
N MET A 318 -10.05 -11.86 9.31
CA MET A 318 -9.25 -12.21 8.14
C MET A 318 -9.85 -13.49 7.56
N GLU A 319 -10.35 -13.40 6.32
CA GLU A 319 -11.02 -14.53 5.66
C GLU A 319 -10.89 -14.48 4.13
N ASN A 320 -10.88 -15.65 3.48
CA ASN A 320 -10.72 -15.80 2.03
C ASN A 320 -9.41 -15.18 1.53
N ILE A 321 -8.29 -15.57 2.12
CA ILE A 321 -6.95 -15.08 1.76
C ILE A 321 -6.19 -16.17 0.99
N ASN A 322 -5.68 -15.82 -0.18
CA ASN A 322 -4.82 -16.68 -0.97
C ASN A 322 -3.46 -15.99 -1.21
N VAL A 323 -2.39 -16.68 -0.83
CA VAL A 323 -1.01 -16.26 -1.04
C VAL A 323 -0.27 -17.34 -1.81
N SER A 324 0.30 -17.04 -2.96
CA SER A 324 0.92 -18.08 -3.79
C SER A 324 2.08 -17.59 -4.65
N ASN A 325 2.93 -18.54 -5.06
CA ASN A 325 4.03 -18.28 -5.99
C ASN A 325 5.01 -17.23 -5.47
N PHE A 326 5.59 -17.48 -4.29
CA PHE A 326 6.62 -16.61 -3.72
C PHE A 326 7.99 -17.23 -3.89
N THR A 327 8.95 -16.41 -4.32
CA THR A 327 10.38 -16.69 -4.21
C THR A 327 10.97 -15.71 -3.20
N VAL A 328 11.54 -16.23 -2.12
CA VAL A 328 12.02 -15.42 -1.00
C VAL A 328 13.51 -15.65 -0.82
N GLU A 329 14.28 -14.58 -0.85
CA GLU A 329 15.70 -14.55 -0.54
C GLU A 329 15.91 -13.74 0.74
N GLY A 330 16.40 -14.40 1.80
CA GLY A 330 16.78 -13.73 3.05
C GLY A 330 15.63 -13.09 3.84
N THR A 331 15.15 -13.80 4.85
CA THR A 331 14.17 -13.31 5.84
C THR A 331 14.41 -14.00 7.18
N GLN A 332 14.08 -13.36 8.31
CA GLN A 332 14.33 -13.93 9.65
C GLN A 332 13.29 -14.99 10.02
N ALA A 333 12.02 -14.68 9.80
CA ALA A 333 10.86 -15.56 10.03
C ALA A 333 10.00 -15.60 8.76
N PRO A 334 10.12 -16.63 7.90
CA PRO A 334 9.52 -16.62 6.56
C PRO A 334 8.03 -16.34 6.53
N ILE A 335 7.26 -17.03 7.36
CA ILE A 335 5.80 -16.94 7.43
C ILE A 335 5.39 -16.70 8.88
N TYR A 336 4.63 -15.64 9.11
CA TYR A 336 4.14 -15.25 10.42
C TYR A 336 2.62 -15.03 10.36
N ILE A 337 1.84 -15.92 11.01
CA ILE A 337 0.39 -15.80 11.13
C ILE A 337 0.04 -15.66 12.61
N ARG A 338 -0.60 -14.53 12.98
CA ARG A 338 -0.86 -14.21 14.39
C ARG A 338 -2.26 -13.67 14.64
N LEU A 339 -3.05 -14.38 15.45
CA LEU A 339 -4.21 -13.85 16.14
C LEU A 339 -3.80 -13.49 17.56
N ALA A 340 -4.04 -12.23 17.98
CA ALA A 340 -3.79 -11.78 19.33
C ALA A 340 -4.85 -10.73 19.75
N ASN A 341 -4.67 -10.06 20.88
CA ASN A 341 -5.65 -9.13 21.43
C ASN A 341 -4.97 -7.90 22.03
N ARG A 342 -4.31 -7.09 21.20
CA ARG A 342 -3.84 -5.77 21.58
C ARG A 342 -5.04 -4.86 21.86
N ALA A 343 -6.12 -5.06 21.10
CA ALA A 343 -7.46 -4.48 21.33
C ALA A 343 -7.46 -2.94 21.42
N ARG A 344 -6.78 -2.26 20.51
CA ARG A 344 -6.85 -0.81 20.40
C ARG A 344 -8.18 -0.38 19.79
N PRO A 345 -8.96 0.47 20.46
CA PRO A 345 -10.13 1.08 19.80
C PRO A 345 -9.67 2.06 18.71
N TYR A 346 -10.41 2.10 17.59
CA TYR A 346 -10.04 2.97 16.47
C TYR A 346 -10.31 4.46 16.71
N LEU A 347 -11.08 4.79 17.75
CA LEU A 347 -11.27 6.16 18.24
C LEU A 347 -11.12 6.21 19.74
N LYS A 348 -10.59 7.33 20.23
CA LYS A 348 -10.48 7.60 21.66
C LYS A 348 -11.88 7.61 22.31
N GLY A 349 -12.04 6.89 23.40
CA GLY A 349 -13.28 6.83 24.17
C GLY A 349 -14.24 5.70 23.78
N LEU A 350 -13.95 4.94 22.72
CA LEU A 350 -14.68 3.71 22.43
C LEU A 350 -14.23 2.57 23.34
N GLU A 351 -15.11 1.61 23.52
CA GLU A 351 -14.76 0.34 24.16
C GLU A 351 -13.70 -0.41 23.37
N LYS A 352 -12.89 -1.20 24.08
CA LYS A 352 -11.91 -2.07 23.45
C LYS A 352 -12.61 -3.13 22.63
N PRO A 353 -12.15 -3.38 21.37
CA PRO A 353 -12.71 -4.46 20.58
C PRO A 353 -12.46 -5.82 21.24
N GLY A 354 -13.33 -6.78 20.96
CA GLY A 354 -13.09 -8.17 21.30
C GLY A 354 -11.96 -8.79 20.47
N VAL A 355 -11.67 -10.06 20.75
CA VAL A 355 -10.71 -10.83 19.93
C VAL A 355 -11.28 -11.03 18.53
N GLY A 356 -10.49 -10.72 17.51
CA GLY A 356 -10.86 -10.98 16.12
C GLY A 356 -10.79 -12.45 15.72
N ARG A 357 -10.77 -12.72 14.41
CA ARG A 357 -10.63 -14.10 13.90
C ARG A 357 -9.78 -14.16 12.63
N ILE A 358 -9.09 -15.29 12.46
CA ILE A 358 -8.38 -15.66 11.23
C ILE A 358 -8.90 -17.02 10.78
N ASN A 359 -9.43 -17.08 9.56
CA ASN A 359 -9.89 -18.33 8.95
C ASN A 359 -9.80 -18.26 7.41
N ASP A 360 -9.86 -19.42 6.74
CA ASP A 360 -9.79 -19.55 5.29
C ASP A 360 -8.56 -18.88 4.68
N VAL A 361 -7.38 -19.25 5.11
CA VAL A 361 -6.10 -18.77 4.58
C VAL A 361 -5.37 -19.90 3.86
N ARG A 362 -4.98 -19.68 2.62
CA ARG A 362 -4.21 -20.62 1.82
C ARG A 362 -2.89 -20.03 1.39
N LEU A 363 -1.81 -20.76 1.68
CA LEU A 363 -0.46 -20.41 1.22
C LEU A 363 0.09 -21.56 0.37
N SER A 364 0.56 -21.26 -0.83
CA SER A 364 1.04 -22.32 -1.74
C SER A 364 2.20 -21.89 -2.65
N ASN A 365 3.01 -22.88 -3.06
CA ASN A 365 4.11 -22.67 -4.00
C ASN A 365 5.09 -21.58 -3.53
N ILE A 366 5.67 -21.77 -2.35
CA ILE A 366 6.59 -20.81 -1.72
C ILE A 366 7.98 -21.46 -1.61
N THR A 367 9.00 -20.81 -2.13
CA THR A 367 10.38 -21.23 -1.94
C THR A 367 11.15 -20.12 -1.22
N VAL A 368 11.80 -20.49 -0.10
CA VAL A 368 12.58 -19.57 0.72
C VAL A 368 14.03 -20.03 0.74
N TYR A 369 14.93 -19.11 0.43
CA TYR A 369 16.37 -19.29 0.49
C TYR A 369 16.99 -18.40 1.58
N ASN A 370 18.07 -18.87 2.20
CA ASN A 370 18.86 -18.09 3.15
C ASN A 370 18.06 -17.45 4.27
N ALA A 371 17.03 -18.16 4.78
CA ALA A 371 16.29 -17.68 5.93
C ALA A 371 17.13 -17.73 7.21
N GLY A 372 16.80 -16.89 8.17
CA GLY A 372 17.38 -16.93 9.53
C GLY A 372 17.02 -18.20 10.27
N SER A 373 17.38 -18.26 11.57
CA SER A 373 17.12 -19.44 12.39
C SER A 373 15.78 -19.39 13.14
N ILE A 374 14.97 -18.36 13.02
CA ILE A 374 13.77 -18.18 13.86
C ILE A 374 12.75 -19.28 13.60
N GLY A 375 12.40 -19.53 12.36
CA GLY A 375 11.30 -20.39 11.93
C GLY A 375 10.02 -19.65 11.63
N SER A 376 9.00 -20.36 11.16
CA SER A 376 7.67 -19.81 10.84
C SER A 376 6.66 -20.13 11.94
N SER A 377 5.59 -19.33 12.08
CA SER A 377 4.57 -19.60 13.09
C SER A 377 3.14 -19.35 12.62
N ILE A 378 2.21 -20.13 13.20
CA ILE A 378 0.76 -20.00 13.05
C ILE A 378 0.15 -20.07 14.44
N THR A 379 -0.23 -18.92 15.01
CA THR A 379 -0.57 -18.86 16.43
C THR A 379 -1.84 -18.05 16.70
N GLY A 380 -2.78 -18.69 17.39
CA GLY A 380 -3.87 -18.03 18.11
C GLY A 380 -3.48 -17.64 19.53
N ILE A 381 -4.48 -17.50 20.40
CA ILE A 381 -4.35 -17.26 21.83
C ILE A 381 -5.29 -18.21 22.59
N PRO A 382 -5.11 -18.45 23.91
CA PRO A 382 -5.99 -19.30 24.68
C PRO A 382 -7.47 -18.98 24.47
N GLY A 383 -8.28 -19.98 24.11
CA GLY A 383 -9.69 -19.83 23.81
C GLY A 383 -10.05 -19.24 22.43
N HIS A 384 -9.08 -18.75 21.67
CA HIS A 384 -9.30 -18.16 20.35
C HIS A 384 -8.28 -18.72 19.34
N CYS A 385 -8.71 -19.73 18.61
CA CYS A 385 -7.88 -20.43 17.64
C CYS A 385 -7.90 -19.74 16.27
N VAL A 386 -6.76 -19.74 15.57
CA VAL A 386 -6.74 -19.59 14.11
C VAL A 386 -7.31 -20.85 13.47
N ARG A 387 -8.02 -20.74 12.33
CA ARG A 387 -8.77 -21.87 11.76
C ARG A 387 -8.61 -21.97 10.26
N ASP A 388 -8.78 -23.19 9.74
CA ASP A 388 -8.91 -23.45 8.31
C ASP A 388 -7.75 -22.87 7.50
N ILE A 389 -6.52 -23.19 7.92
CA ILE A 389 -5.28 -22.73 7.27
C ILE A 389 -4.68 -23.89 6.48
N GLU A 390 -4.42 -23.69 5.21
CA GLU A 390 -3.78 -24.67 4.34
C GLU A 390 -2.45 -24.16 3.79
N LEU A 391 -1.39 -24.95 3.96
CA LEU A 391 -0.06 -24.70 3.42
C LEU A 391 0.35 -25.85 2.51
N SER A 392 0.72 -25.54 1.27
CA SER A 392 1.08 -26.56 0.30
C SER A 392 2.27 -26.16 -0.59
N ASN A 393 3.11 -27.16 -0.93
CA ASN A 393 4.27 -26.96 -1.80
C ASN A 393 5.20 -25.85 -1.31
N ILE A 394 5.69 -25.94 -0.07
CA ILE A 394 6.57 -24.95 0.55
C ILE A 394 7.94 -25.58 0.83
N THR A 395 8.99 -24.96 0.33
CA THR A 395 10.38 -25.35 0.63
C THR A 395 11.07 -24.19 1.34
N ILE A 396 11.65 -24.45 2.52
CA ILE A 396 12.38 -23.46 3.32
C ILE A 396 13.81 -23.95 3.53
N HIS A 397 14.78 -23.20 3.00
CA HIS A 397 16.19 -23.34 3.30
C HIS A 397 16.58 -22.23 4.29
N GLN A 398 17.05 -22.61 5.47
CA GLN A 398 17.35 -21.69 6.54
C GLN A 398 18.68 -22.02 7.22
N LYS A 399 19.22 -21.06 7.95
CA LYS A 399 20.51 -21.20 8.64
C LYS A 399 20.55 -22.37 9.62
N GLY A 400 19.50 -22.57 10.40
CA GLY A 400 19.50 -23.55 11.47
C GLY A 400 20.49 -23.19 12.60
N GLY A 401 21.08 -24.20 13.24
CA GLY A 401 22.14 -24.04 14.26
C GLY A 401 21.61 -23.76 15.67
N VAL A 402 20.34 -24.01 15.97
CA VAL A 402 19.76 -23.81 17.30
C VAL A 402 20.10 -24.99 18.20
N THR A 403 20.70 -24.71 19.36
CA THR A 403 21.07 -25.66 20.42
C THR A 403 20.02 -25.69 21.54
N ALA A 404 20.16 -26.59 22.49
CA ALA A 404 19.26 -26.70 23.65
C ALA A 404 19.25 -25.42 24.51
N GLU A 405 20.38 -24.76 24.64
CA GLU A 405 20.52 -23.53 25.43
C GLU A 405 19.87 -22.31 24.72
N MET A 406 19.73 -22.38 23.41
CA MET A 406 19.10 -21.34 22.59
C MET A 406 17.58 -21.52 22.45
N MET A 407 17.02 -22.61 22.96
CA MET A 407 15.59 -22.90 22.86
C MET A 407 14.75 -21.91 23.67
N PRO A 408 13.72 -21.31 23.08
CA PRO A 408 12.83 -20.42 23.80
C PRO A 408 11.90 -21.18 24.74
N LYS A 409 11.43 -20.51 25.79
CA LYS A 409 10.47 -21.07 26.75
C LYS A 409 9.00 -20.89 26.33
N ILE A 410 8.75 -20.38 25.13
CA ILE A 410 7.41 -20.10 24.60
C ILE A 410 6.50 -21.34 24.54
N TYR A 411 7.05 -22.53 24.53
CA TYR A 411 6.28 -23.77 24.53
C TYR A 411 5.83 -24.23 25.93
N GLU A 412 6.34 -23.61 27.00
CA GLU A 412 5.89 -23.90 28.36
C GLU A 412 4.49 -23.31 28.60
N LYS A 413 3.62 -24.02 29.37
CA LYS A 413 2.27 -23.55 29.67
C LYS A 413 2.21 -22.18 30.37
N SER A 414 3.27 -21.82 31.09
CA SER A 414 3.43 -20.56 31.82
C SER A 414 4.09 -19.45 30.99
N ALA A 415 4.48 -19.73 29.75
CA ALA A 415 5.18 -18.74 28.92
C ALA A 415 4.27 -17.55 28.57
N ASP A 416 4.85 -16.36 28.56
CA ASP A 416 4.17 -15.15 28.07
C ASP A 416 3.87 -15.29 26.57
N GLU A 417 2.60 -15.43 26.24
CA GLU A 417 2.13 -15.52 24.86
C GLU A 417 2.02 -14.16 24.16
N ARG A 418 2.44 -13.08 24.80
CA ARG A 418 2.42 -11.71 24.24
C ARG A 418 1.07 -11.30 23.67
N ILE A 419 -0.04 -11.71 24.34
CA ILE A 419 -1.43 -11.56 23.86
C ILE A 419 -1.76 -10.11 23.53
N THR A 420 -1.30 -9.17 24.37
CA THR A 420 -1.60 -7.74 24.25
C THR A 420 -0.45 -6.91 23.68
N LYS A 421 0.65 -7.55 23.34
CA LYS A 421 1.86 -6.86 22.84
C LYS A 421 1.78 -6.62 21.33
N TYR A 422 2.65 -5.75 20.83
CA TYR A 422 2.86 -5.59 19.39
C TYR A 422 3.33 -6.93 18.81
N PRO A 423 2.67 -7.44 17.77
CA PRO A 423 3.08 -8.69 17.14
C PRO A 423 4.23 -8.46 16.17
N GLU A 424 5.18 -9.37 16.15
CA GLU A 424 6.29 -9.36 15.22
C GLU A 424 6.87 -10.77 15.11
N GLY A 425 7.26 -11.21 13.93
CA GLY A 425 7.83 -12.55 13.70
C GLY A 425 9.07 -12.86 14.52
N THR A 426 9.79 -11.81 14.93
CA THR A 426 11.00 -11.92 15.77
C THR A 426 10.74 -11.83 17.29
N SER A 427 9.48 -11.65 17.70
CA SER A 427 9.11 -11.31 19.08
C SER A 427 9.55 -12.33 20.15
N TRP A 428 9.69 -13.59 19.77
CA TRP A 428 10.09 -14.68 20.68
C TRP A 428 11.54 -15.17 20.43
N GLY A 429 12.26 -14.56 19.48
CA GLY A 429 13.53 -15.12 19.02
C GLY A 429 13.32 -16.45 18.32
N ASN A 430 14.25 -17.41 18.48
CA ASN A 430 14.14 -18.74 17.91
C ASN A 430 12.89 -19.44 18.40
N LEU A 431 12.07 -19.93 17.48
CA LEU A 431 10.88 -20.72 17.82
C LEU A 431 11.27 -22.18 18.19
N PRO A 432 10.38 -22.91 18.89
CA PRO A 432 10.66 -24.29 19.28
C PRO A 432 10.53 -25.30 18.12
N ALA A 433 10.20 -24.84 16.92
CA ALA A 433 10.27 -25.61 15.68
C ALA A 433 11.09 -24.86 14.65
N LYS A 434 11.93 -25.55 13.89
CA LYS A 434 12.70 -24.92 12.83
C LYS A 434 11.85 -24.59 11.60
N GLY A 435 10.82 -25.37 11.29
CA GLY A 435 9.86 -25.11 10.22
C GLY A 435 8.66 -24.31 10.72
N PHE A 436 7.69 -24.99 11.34
CA PHE A 436 6.43 -24.36 11.77
C PHE A 436 6.11 -24.63 13.24
N PHE A 437 6.01 -23.59 14.02
CA PHE A 437 5.43 -23.59 15.35
C PHE A 437 3.94 -23.25 15.25
N VAL A 438 3.06 -24.17 15.65
CA VAL A 438 1.60 -24.02 15.57
C VAL A 438 1.02 -24.10 16.97
N ARG A 439 0.25 -23.09 17.38
CA ARG A 439 -0.36 -23.05 18.71
C ARG A 439 -1.74 -22.39 18.68
N HIS A 440 -2.70 -22.93 19.45
CA HIS A 440 -4.08 -22.48 19.48
C HIS A 440 -4.67 -22.41 18.07
N ALA A 441 -4.77 -23.56 17.41
CA ALA A 441 -5.16 -23.64 16.02
C ALA A 441 -6.08 -24.84 15.75
N ARG A 442 -6.96 -24.72 14.74
CA ARG A 442 -7.88 -25.78 14.33
C ARG A 442 -7.88 -25.95 12.83
N ASN A 443 -7.98 -27.19 12.36
CA ASN A 443 -8.02 -27.54 10.95
C ASN A 443 -6.84 -26.93 10.15
N ILE A 444 -5.61 -27.22 10.60
CA ILE A 444 -4.38 -26.78 9.92
C ILE A 444 -3.84 -27.91 9.07
N LYS A 445 -3.78 -27.70 7.75
CA LYS A 445 -3.32 -28.68 6.77
C LYS A 445 -1.95 -28.30 6.22
N PHE A 446 -1.04 -29.27 6.24
CA PHE A 446 0.27 -29.17 5.60
C PHE A 446 0.40 -30.25 4.53
N SER A 447 0.79 -29.87 3.32
CA SER A 447 1.01 -30.78 2.21
C SER A 447 2.29 -30.43 1.46
N ASN A 448 3.18 -31.38 1.27
CA ASN A 448 4.45 -31.19 0.56
C ASN A 448 5.28 -30.01 1.11
N ILE A 449 5.66 -30.11 2.40
CA ILE A 449 6.50 -29.11 3.09
C ILE A 449 7.90 -29.70 3.27
N VAL A 450 8.92 -28.96 2.85
CA VAL A 450 10.33 -29.35 2.95
C VAL A 450 11.09 -28.30 3.73
N ILE A 451 11.71 -28.69 4.83
CA ILE A 451 12.56 -27.81 5.67
C ILE A 451 13.98 -28.32 5.61
N LYS A 452 14.91 -27.44 5.21
CA LYS A 452 16.34 -27.72 5.14
C LYS A 452 17.12 -26.70 5.97
N THR A 453 18.16 -27.16 6.68
CA THR A 453 19.03 -26.30 7.47
C THR A 453 20.48 -26.43 7.00
N GLU A 454 21.22 -25.34 7.00
CA GLU A 454 22.67 -25.33 6.69
C GLU A 454 23.48 -25.91 7.83
N LEU A 455 23.11 -25.56 9.05
CA LEU A 455 23.75 -26.05 10.27
C LEU A 455 22.87 -27.08 10.98
N PRO A 456 23.45 -28.06 11.69
CA PRO A 456 22.66 -28.98 12.55
C PRO A 456 21.74 -28.20 13.49
N ASP A 457 20.49 -28.62 13.58
CA ASP A 457 19.46 -27.93 14.40
C ASP A 457 18.67 -28.99 15.15
N ILE A 458 18.58 -28.86 16.48
CA ILE A 458 17.93 -29.88 17.33
C ILE A 458 16.41 -29.83 17.28
N ARG A 459 15.82 -28.76 16.74
CA ARG A 459 14.38 -28.56 16.71
C ARG A 459 13.71 -29.48 15.69
N PRO A 460 12.47 -29.93 15.97
CA PRO A 460 11.66 -30.60 14.97
C PRO A 460 11.25 -29.64 13.83
N ASP A 461 10.85 -30.19 12.69
CA ASP A 461 10.28 -29.41 11.58
C ASP A 461 8.95 -28.77 11.99
N PHE A 462 8.16 -29.48 12.77
CA PHE A 462 6.86 -29.04 13.26
C PHE A 462 6.74 -29.26 14.77
N LEU A 463 6.21 -28.29 15.47
CA LEU A 463 5.73 -28.42 16.84
C LEU A 463 4.30 -27.86 16.94
N LYS A 464 3.38 -28.70 17.41
CA LYS A 464 1.96 -28.34 17.55
C LYS A 464 1.56 -28.39 19.02
N ILE A 465 0.97 -27.32 19.55
CA ILE A 465 0.47 -27.22 20.93
C ILE A 465 -0.94 -26.66 20.92
N ASP A 466 -1.90 -27.36 21.54
CA ASP A 466 -3.31 -27.00 21.53
C ASP A 466 -3.82 -26.82 20.08
N VAL A 467 -3.70 -27.89 19.29
CA VAL A 467 -4.10 -27.95 17.89
C VAL A 467 -5.07 -29.10 17.68
N GLU A 468 -6.23 -28.80 17.11
CA GLU A 468 -7.30 -29.77 16.79
C GLU A 468 -7.46 -29.89 15.26
#